data_a004720e498fcb5a1feee070dedf8122
#
_entry.id   a004720e498fcb5a1feee070dedf8122
#
_cell.length_a   1.000
_cell.length_b   1.000
_cell.length_c   1.000
_cell.angle_alpha   90.00
_cell.angle_beta   90.00
_cell.angle_gamma   90.00
#
_symmetry.space_group_name_H-M   'P 1'
#
loop_
_entity.id
_entity.type
_entity.pdbx_description
1 polymer ?
#
loop_
_entity_poly.entity_id
_entity_poly.type
_entity_poly.pdbx_seq_one_letter_code
_entity_poly.pdbx_strand_id
1 'polypeptide(L)'
;TDALTGGTLARFFPTDLMETGTDLLDRWIARMIMLSLHMTGKIPFKDVYLHGMVLDEHSQKMSKSKGNVINPMELVSEYGSDALRLGLIASRSPGQNQAFSADRVVAGRNFCNKLWNISRFIENKLGENFQPQPPEAKTLADHWIISELATAKRAIERTLDTYRFAEAGEAVYHAIWDSVADWYIEASKEEENPNLLAWVLDTSLRLAHPFAPFVTETIWQTLPWHTSLLIKETWPEILPYNEIAAAEFTQLQKIIAETRFVATSLPGNDRYTLLYQNDTLLQDNRDLVRRLARLNAVEETPVPKGLRLALSNHDAWLDVPASTLEEHKGNLEMRLATTHQEIKVLEGRLGNENYVQKAPESLVNESKKQLEEKQTLVERLLHELELLT
;
A
#
# COMPACT_ATOMS: atom_id res chain seq x y z
N THR A 1 12.41 -50.23 6.92
CA THR A 1 13.61 -49.53 6.39
C THR A 1 13.45 -49.18 4.92
N ASP A 2 12.83 -50.04 4.08
CA ASP A 2 12.72 -49.78 2.64
C ASP A 2 11.77 -48.62 2.29
N ALA A 3 10.77 -48.35 3.13
CA ALA A 3 9.85 -47.23 2.95
C ALA A 3 10.51 -45.87 3.07
N LEU A 4 11.64 -45.74 3.81
CA LEU A 4 12.39 -44.50 4.00
C LEU A 4 13.45 -44.26 2.90
N THR A 5 13.76 -45.29 2.12
CA THR A 5 14.82 -45.24 1.09
C THR A 5 14.28 -45.27 -0.34
N GLY A 6 12.98 -45.51 -0.50
CA GLY A 6 12.34 -45.58 -1.80
C GLY A 6 10.86 -45.14 -1.79
N GLY A 7 10.30 -44.87 -2.95
CA GLY A 7 8.90 -44.55 -3.14
C GLY A 7 8.45 -43.19 -2.61
N THR A 8 7.16 -43.08 -2.34
CA THR A 8 6.50 -41.83 -1.96
C THR A 8 7.01 -41.27 -0.63
N LEU A 9 7.27 -42.14 0.37
CA LEU A 9 7.75 -41.68 1.66
C LEU A 9 9.15 -41.05 1.56
N ALA A 10 10.04 -41.64 0.78
CA ALA A 10 11.39 -41.08 0.57
C ALA A 10 11.37 -39.71 -0.10
N ARG A 11 10.33 -39.43 -0.90
CA ARG A 11 10.15 -38.14 -1.57
C ARG A 11 9.57 -37.06 -0.65
N PHE A 12 8.65 -37.41 0.25
CA PHE A 12 7.88 -36.43 1.03
C PHE A 12 8.22 -36.40 2.53
N PHE A 13 9.15 -37.23 2.98
CA PHE A 13 9.59 -37.27 4.37
C PHE A 13 11.13 -37.13 4.46
N PRO A 14 11.65 -36.23 5.32
CA PRO A 14 10.92 -35.24 6.15
C PRO A 14 10.19 -34.19 5.33
N THR A 15 9.14 -33.57 5.89
CA THR A 15 8.49 -32.40 5.31
C THR A 15 9.33 -31.14 5.56
N ASP A 16 9.14 -30.11 4.75
CA ASP A 16 9.89 -28.86 4.90
C ASP A 16 9.37 -28.03 6.06
N LEU A 17 8.05 -27.84 6.14
CA LEU A 17 7.41 -26.94 7.09
C LEU A 17 6.22 -27.62 7.77
N MET A 18 6.12 -27.43 9.09
CA MET A 18 4.94 -27.70 9.91
C MET A 18 4.36 -26.40 10.44
N GLU A 19 3.11 -26.08 10.06
CA GLU A 19 2.39 -24.89 10.52
C GLU A 19 1.36 -25.27 11.59
N THR A 20 1.33 -24.55 12.72
CA THR A 20 0.42 -24.83 13.83
C THR A 20 0.29 -23.66 14.81
N GLY A 21 -0.73 -23.71 15.69
CA GLY A 21 -0.88 -22.77 16.80
C GLY A 21 0.19 -22.96 17.89
N THR A 22 0.56 -21.87 18.55
CA THR A 22 1.54 -21.87 19.65
C THR A 22 1.16 -22.80 20.80
N ASP A 23 -0.13 -23.00 21.06
CA ASP A 23 -0.65 -23.86 22.13
C ASP A 23 -0.53 -25.37 21.84
N LEU A 24 -0.13 -25.74 20.61
CA LEU A 24 0.08 -27.13 20.21
C LEU A 24 1.55 -27.57 20.24
N LEU A 25 2.49 -26.69 20.57
CA LEU A 25 3.92 -26.98 20.54
C LEU A 25 4.26 -28.20 21.43
N ASP A 26 3.90 -28.16 22.71
CA ASP A 26 4.23 -29.20 23.68
C ASP A 26 3.38 -30.45 23.49
N ARG A 27 2.13 -30.31 23.10
CA ARG A 27 1.15 -31.41 23.08
C ARG A 27 1.12 -32.19 21.78
N TRP A 28 1.44 -31.54 20.67
CA TRP A 28 1.32 -32.10 19.34
C TRP A 28 2.66 -32.20 18.63
N ILE A 29 3.38 -31.12 18.50
CA ILE A 29 4.66 -31.07 17.79
C ILE A 29 5.72 -31.90 18.50
N ALA A 30 5.87 -31.80 19.82
CA ALA A 30 6.81 -32.59 20.58
C ALA A 30 6.58 -34.10 20.41
N ARG A 31 5.33 -34.55 20.38
CA ARG A 31 4.98 -35.95 20.13
C ARG A 31 5.34 -36.42 18.73
N MET A 32 5.10 -35.59 17.71
CA MET A 32 5.48 -35.87 16.31
C MET A 32 7.00 -36.07 16.23
N ILE A 33 7.78 -35.18 16.83
CA ILE A 33 9.26 -35.29 16.85
C ILE A 33 9.73 -36.56 17.55
N MET A 34 9.21 -36.83 18.75
CA MET A 34 9.60 -38.03 19.52
C MET A 34 9.28 -39.33 18.79
N LEU A 35 8.06 -39.45 18.24
CA LEU A 35 7.65 -40.66 17.52
C LEU A 35 8.43 -40.82 16.22
N SER A 36 8.67 -39.77 15.50
CA SER A 36 9.44 -39.81 14.27
C SER A 36 10.86 -40.21 14.50
N LEU A 37 11.52 -39.64 15.49
CA LEU A 37 12.89 -40.03 15.89
C LEU A 37 12.94 -41.48 16.32
N HIS A 38 11.99 -41.96 17.13
CA HIS A 38 11.95 -43.36 17.57
C HIS A 38 11.76 -44.35 16.41
N MET A 39 10.87 -44.04 15.46
CA MET A 39 10.50 -44.94 14.38
C MET A 39 11.45 -44.88 13.18
N THR A 40 12.02 -43.70 12.89
CA THR A 40 12.74 -43.47 11.63
C THR A 40 14.19 -42.99 11.83
N GLY A 41 14.56 -42.54 13.04
CA GLY A 41 15.84 -41.90 13.33
C GLY A 41 15.95 -40.48 12.72
N LYS A 42 14.88 -39.92 12.16
CA LYS A 42 14.91 -38.61 11.52
C LYS A 42 13.85 -37.69 12.14
N ILE A 43 14.15 -36.39 12.14
CA ILE A 43 13.14 -35.35 12.47
C ILE A 43 12.08 -35.28 11.38
N PRO A 44 10.80 -35.03 11.72
CA PRO A 44 9.69 -35.12 10.75
C PRO A 44 9.58 -33.89 9.82
N PHE A 45 10.11 -32.74 10.22
CA PHE A 45 10.06 -31.49 9.49
C PHE A 45 11.25 -30.60 9.84
N LYS A 46 11.65 -29.75 8.91
CA LYS A 46 12.79 -28.85 9.07
C LYS A 46 12.43 -27.64 9.93
N ASP A 47 11.33 -27.00 9.60
CA ASP A 47 10.88 -25.78 10.24
C ASP A 47 9.50 -25.98 10.90
N VAL A 48 9.24 -25.25 11.99
CA VAL A 48 7.91 -25.15 12.63
C VAL A 48 7.49 -23.69 12.65
N TYR A 49 6.46 -23.38 11.89
CA TYR A 49 5.85 -22.05 11.90
C TYR A 49 4.71 -22.01 12.92
N LEU A 50 4.87 -21.16 13.92
CA LEU A 50 3.85 -20.98 14.98
C LEU A 50 3.04 -19.72 14.69
N HIS A 51 1.75 -19.89 14.36
CA HIS A 51 0.84 -18.78 14.24
C HIS A 51 0.16 -18.44 15.57
N GLY A 52 -0.19 -17.16 15.76
CA GLY A 52 -1.04 -16.71 16.86
C GLY A 52 -2.51 -17.09 16.66
N MET A 53 -3.26 -17.11 17.75
CA MET A 53 -4.72 -17.31 17.69
C MET A 53 -5.44 -16.05 17.19
N VAL A 54 -6.50 -16.25 16.42
CA VAL A 54 -7.47 -15.18 16.12
C VAL A 54 -8.43 -15.09 17.32
N LEU A 55 -8.46 -13.90 17.92
CA LEU A 55 -9.32 -13.54 19.04
C LEU A 55 -10.56 -12.81 18.51
N ASP A 56 -11.60 -12.69 19.33
CA ASP A 56 -12.73 -11.82 19.00
C ASP A 56 -12.34 -10.32 19.04
N GLU A 57 -13.27 -9.45 18.70
CA GLU A 57 -13.07 -7.99 18.71
C GLU A 57 -12.69 -7.42 20.09
N HIS A 58 -12.98 -8.14 21.16
CA HIS A 58 -12.63 -7.80 22.54
C HIS A 58 -11.34 -8.48 23.02
N SER A 59 -10.54 -9.02 22.09
CA SER A 59 -9.29 -9.74 22.38
C SER A 59 -9.47 -10.99 23.25
N GLN A 60 -10.65 -11.63 23.22
CA GLN A 60 -10.93 -12.86 23.94
C GLN A 60 -10.84 -14.08 23.03
N LYS A 61 -10.42 -15.21 23.58
CA LYS A 61 -10.40 -16.50 22.84
C LYS A 61 -11.82 -16.87 22.42
N MET A 62 -12.01 -17.09 21.12
CA MET A 62 -13.29 -17.55 20.57
C MET A 62 -13.61 -18.98 21.01
N SER A 63 -14.84 -19.22 21.46
CA SER A 63 -15.33 -20.57 21.77
C SER A 63 -16.83 -20.67 21.53
N LYS A 64 -17.29 -21.87 21.16
CA LYS A 64 -18.73 -22.15 20.97
C LYS A 64 -19.55 -21.91 22.23
N SER A 65 -18.96 -22.20 23.41
CA SER A 65 -19.62 -22.01 24.72
C SER A 65 -19.83 -20.55 25.08
N LYS A 66 -18.99 -19.63 24.56
CA LYS A 66 -19.13 -18.20 24.79
C LYS A 66 -20.00 -17.51 23.73
N GLY A 67 -20.33 -18.19 22.62
CA GLY A 67 -21.10 -17.60 21.53
C GLY A 67 -20.40 -16.51 20.74
N ASN A 68 -19.09 -16.35 20.90
CA ASN A 68 -18.27 -15.29 20.26
C ASN A 68 -17.47 -15.82 19.03
N VAL A 69 -17.92 -16.93 18.45
CA VAL A 69 -17.27 -17.51 17.26
C VAL A 69 -17.75 -16.80 16.01
N ILE A 70 -16.82 -16.27 15.24
CA ILE A 70 -17.09 -15.69 13.93
C ILE A 70 -17.13 -16.82 12.90
N ASN A 71 -18.21 -16.89 12.13
CA ASN A 71 -18.36 -17.90 11.07
C ASN A 71 -17.64 -17.41 9.80
N PRO A 72 -16.53 -18.05 9.38
CA PRO A 72 -15.81 -17.63 8.19
C PRO A 72 -16.65 -17.76 6.90
N MET A 73 -17.63 -18.66 6.85
CA MET A 73 -18.46 -18.82 5.65
C MET A 73 -19.42 -17.65 5.41
N GLU A 74 -19.86 -16.99 6.47
CA GLU A 74 -20.64 -15.75 6.37
C GLU A 74 -19.80 -14.62 5.76
N LEU A 75 -18.55 -14.47 6.24
CA LEU A 75 -17.59 -13.49 5.69
C LEU A 75 -17.24 -13.79 4.22
N VAL A 76 -17.08 -15.07 3.86
CA VAL A 76 -16.84 -15.47 2.47
C VAL A 76 -18.03 -15.12 1.59
N SER A 77 -19.26 -15.34 2.07
CA SER A 77 -20.48 -15.03 1.32
C SER A 77 -20.67 -13.51 1.12
N GLU A 78 -20.25 -12.69 2.08
CA GLU A 78 -20.42 -11.23 2.06
C GLU A 78 -19.27 -10.50 1.34
N TYR A 79 -18.01 -10.91 1.60
CA TYR A 79 -16.83 -10.19 1.16
C TYR A 79 -15.98 -10.93 0.11
N GLY A 80 -16.17 -12.24 -0.03
CA GLY A 80 -15.36 -13.10 -0.87
C GLY A 80 -14.17 -13.76 -0.15
N SER A 81 -13.71 -14.88 -0.68
CA SER A 81 -12.64 -15.69 -0.07
C SER A 81 -11.32 -14.95 0.00
N ASP A 82 -10.94 -14.22 -1.06
CA ASP A 82 -9.68 -13.47 -1.09
C ASP A 82 -9.66 -12.30 -0.11
N ALA A 83 -10.80 -11.64 0.09
CA ALA A 83 -10.94 -10.60 1.11
C ALA A 83 -10.70 -11.13 2.51
N LEU A 84 -11.28 -12.28 2.85
CA LEU A 84 -11.03 -12.94 4.12
C LEU A 84 -9.56 -13.36 4.28
N ARG A 85 -8.95 -13.95 3.25
CA ARG A 85 -7.53 -14.35 3.25
C ARG A 85 -6.61 -13.16 3.53
N LEU A 86 -6.78 -12.06 2.79
CA LEU A 86 -6.02 -10.82 2.98
C LEU A 86 -6.23 -10.24 4.38
N GLY A 87 -7.47 -10.18 4.86
CA GLY A 87 -7.79 -9.68 6.19
C GLY A 87 -7.20 -10.52 7.33
N LEU A 88 -7.07 -11.83 7.12
CA LEU A 88 -6.44 -12.72 8.09
C LEU A 88 -4.91 -12.65 8.07
N ILE A 89 -4.29 -12.43 6.91
CA ILE A 89 -2.83 -12.33 6.78
C ILE A 89 -2.33 -10.95 7.25
N ALA A 90 -3.07 -9.88 6.95
CA ALA A 90 -2.68 -8.52 7.28
C ALA A 90 -2.34 -8.34 8.78
N SER A 91 -1.23 -7.68 9.05
CA SER A 91 -0.79 -7.29 10.40
C SER A 91 -0.46 -8.46 11.36
N ARG A 92 -0.14 -9.64 10.85
CA ARG A 92 0.24 -10.78 11.69
C ARG A 92 1.75 -10.87 11.85
N SER A 93 2.24 -10.64 13.06
CA SER A 93 3.58 -11.08 13.45
C SER A 93 3.53 -12.55 13.85
N PRO A 94 4.55 -13.36 13.49
CA PRO A 94 4.63 -14.77 13.91
C PRO A 94 4.43 -14.94 15.41
N GLY A 95 3.63 -15.91 15.82
CA GLY A 95 3.38 -16.26 17.22
C GLY A 95 2.51 -15.30 18.03
N GLN A 96 2.07 -14.18 17.49
CA GLN A 96 1.23 -13.21 18.21
C GLN A 96 -0.27 -13.44 17.98
N ASN A 97 -1.02 -13.42 19.07
CA ASN A 97 -2.47 -13.44 19.00
C ASN A 97 -3.00 -12.09 18.50
N GLN A 98 -4.07 -12.12 17.70
CA GLN A 98 -4.62 -10.93 17.11
C GLN A 98 -6.15 -10.91 17.19
N ALA A 99 -6.73 -9.76 17.58
CA ALA A 99 -8.14 -9.55 17.48
C ALA A 99 -8.59 -9.53 16.01
N PHE A 100 -9.70 -10.19 15.73
CA PHE A 100 -10.34 -10.11 14.42
C PHE A 100 -10.82 -8.68 14.16
N SER A 101 -10.67 -8.22 12.93
CA SER A 101 -11.17 -6.93 12.49
C SER A 101 -11.91 -7.10 11.16
N ALA A 102 -13.20 -6.77 11.15
CA ALA A 102 -14.00 -6.73 9.93
C ALA A 102 -13.45 -5.70 8.93
N ASP A 103 -12.92 -4.57 9.42
CA ASP A 103 -12.35 -3.52 8.56
C ASP A 103 -11.19 -4.03 7.70
N ARG A 104 -10.38 -4.97 8.21
CA ARG A 104 -9.31 -5.59 7.43
C ARG A 104 -9.85 -6.47 6.30
N VAL A 105 -10.98 -7.17 6.53
CA VAL A 105 -11.63 -7.95 5.48
C VAL A 105 -12.22 -7.01 4.42
N VAL A 106 -12.81 -5.89 4.85
CA VAL A 106 -13.30 -4.83 3.94
C VAL A 106 -12.13 -4.24 3.13
N ALA A 107 -10.99 -3.97 3.74
CA ALA A 107 -9.78 -3.52 3.05
C ALA A 107 -9.31 -4.56 2.01
N GLY A 108 -9.29 -5.84 2.35
CA GLY A 108 -9.00 -6.94 1.43
C GLY A 108 -9.95 -6.99 0.23
N ARG A 109 -11.27 -6.83 0.46
CA ARG A 109 -12.26 -6.71 -0.63
C ARG A 109 -11.98 -5.52 -1.53
N ASN A 110 -11.68 -4.37 -0.94
CA ASN A 110 -11.39 -3.16 -1.70
C ASN A 110 -10.13 -3.33 -2.56
N PHE A 111 -9.11 -4.03 -2.06
CA PHE A 111 -7.92 -4.40 -2.83
C PHE A 111 -8.28 -5.29 -4.03
N CYS A 112 -9.07 -6.35 -3.83
CA CYS A 112 -9.53 -7.22 -4.91
C CYS A 112 -10.32 -6.44 -5.97
N ASN A 113 -11.20 -5.52 -5.54
CA ASN A 113 -11.96 -4.66 -6.44
C ASN A 113 -11.03 -3.68 -7.21
N LYS A 114 -10.01 -3.12 -6.55
CA LYS A 114 -9.03 -2.25 -7.21
C LYS A 114 -8.27 -3.01 -8.29
N LEU A 115 -7.78 -4.22 -7.97
CA LEU A 115 -7.08 -5.09 -8.92
C LEU A 115 -7.97 -5.45 -10.12
N TRP A 116 -9.23 -5.79 -9.87
CA TRP A 116 -10.23 -6.03 -10.92
C TRP A 116 -10.43 -4.82 -11.82
N ASN A 117 -10.55 -3.64 -11.25
CA ASN A 117 -10.72 -2.40 -12.02
C ASN A 117 -9.49 -2.04 -12.86
N ILE A 118 -8.28 -2.27 -12.32
CA ILE A 118 -7.02 -2.13 -13.07
C ILE A 118 -7.03 -3.06 -14.28
N SER A 119 -7.34 -4.34 -14.09
CA SER A 119 -7.35 -5.33 -15.17
C SER A 119 -8.35 -4.98 -16.25
N ARG A 120 -9.56 -4.56 -15.87
CA ARG A 120 -10.59 -4.10 -16.82
C ARG A 120 -10.15 -2.87 -17.62
N PHE A 121 -9.49 -1.92 -16.96
CA PHE A 121 -8.94 -0.76 -17.67
C PHE A 121 -7.88 -1.18 -18.69
N ILE A 122 -6.95 -2.06 -18.31
CA ILE A 122 -5.88 -2.54 -19.18
C ILE A 122 -6.45 -3.36 -20.34
N GLU A 123 -7.34 -4.30 -20.06
CA GLU A 123 -8.03 -5.12 -21.05
C GLU A 123 -8.73 -4.26 -22.10
N ASN A 124 -9.51 -3.27 -21.67
CA ASN A 124 -10.21 -2.34 -22.57
C ASN A 124 -9.23 -1.49 -23.40
N LYS A 125 -8.09 -1.09 -22.84
CA LYS A 125 -7.08 -0.29 -23.53
C LYS A 125 -6.30 -1.11 -24.57
N LEU A 126 -6.01 -2.37 -24.28
CA LEU A 126 -5.28 -3.26 -25.17
C LEU A 126 -6.18 -3.86 -26.27
N GLY A 127 -7.44 -4.12 -25.97
CA GLY A 127 -8.42 -4.69 -26.89
C GLY A 127 -8.32 -6.22 -27.02
N GLU A 128 -9.39 -6.83 -27.54
CA GLU A 128 -9.58 -8.29 -27.57
C GLU A 128 -8.55 -9.04 -28.44
N ASN A 129 -7.96 -8.38 -29.43
CA ASN A 129 -7.01 -9.00 -30.36
C ASN A 129 -5.55 -8.70 -30.00
N PHE A 130 -5.28 -8.13 -28.83
CA PHE A 130 -3.94 -7.79 -28.40
C PHE A 130 -3.08 -9.06 -28.22
N GLN A 131 -1.87 -9.02 -28.78
CA GLN A 131 -0.85 -10.05 -28.60
C GLN A 131 0.42 -9.39 -28.07
N PRO A 132 0.87 -9.73 -26.86
CA PRO A 132 2.05 -9.14 -26.25
C PRO A 132 3.29 -9.39 -27.10
N GLN A 133 4.06 -8.33 -27.31
CA GLN A 133 5.44 -8.40 -27.82
C GLN A 133 6.41 -8.19 -26.66
N PRO A 134 7.70 -8.50 -26.81
CA PRO A 134 8.68 -8.24 -25.77
C PRO A 134 8.59 -6.80 -25.27
N PRO A 135 8.31 -6.61 -23.96
CA PRO A 135 8.13 -5.27 -23.39
C PRO A 135 9.48 -4.57 -23.20
N GLU A 136 9.50 -3.28 -23.50
CA GLU A 136 10.67 -2.41 -23.29
C GLU A 136 10.22 -1.12 -22.63
N ALA A 137 11.02 -0.60 -21.68
CA ALA A 137 10.80 0.70 -21.09
C ALA A 137 11.11 1.81 -22.09
N LYS A 138 10.22 2.79 -22.23
CA LYS A 138 10.34 3.91 -23.19
C LYS A 138 10.31 5.27 -22.49
N THR A 139 9.64 5.38 -21.37
CA THR A 139 9.39 6.62 -20.65
C THR A 139 9.94 6.57 -19.24
N LEU A 140 10.02 7.71 -18.55
CA LEU A 140 10.43 7.77 -17.15
C LEU A 140 9.49 6.92 -16.26
N ALA A 141 8.18 6.98 -16.54
CA ALA A 141 7.18 6.20 -15.83
C ALA A 141 7.38 4.68 -16.03
N ASP A 142 7.77 4.26 -17.22
CA ASP A 142 8.08 2.85 -17.52
C ASP A 142 9.26 2.34 -16.70
N HIS A 143 10.36 3.09 -16.70
CA HIS A 143 11.55 2.73 -15.91
C HIS A 143 11.25 2.71 -14.42
N TRP A 144 10.46 3.66 -13.96
CA TRP A 144 10.07 3.75 -12.55
C TRP A 144 9.19 2.55 -12.12
N ILE A 145 8.15 2.20 -12.89
CA ILE A 145 7.27 1.08 -12.49
C ILE A 145 8.02 -0.25 -12.49
N ILE A 146 8.96 -0.47 -13.42
CA ILE A 146 9.79 -1.67 -13.41
C ILE A 146 10.66 -1.70 -12.13
N SER A 147 11.25 -0.56 -11.74
CA SER A 147 12.02 -0.41 -10.50
C SER A 147 11.18 -0.71 -9.25
N GLU A 148 9.95 -0.19 -9.19
CA GLU A 148 9.02 -0.43 -8.09
C GLU A 148 8.66 -1.90 -7.97
N LEU A 149 8.28 -2.55 -9.08
CA LEU A 149 7.96 -3.98 -9.10
C LEU A 149 9.18 -4.84 -8.79
N ALA A 150 10.39 -4.44 -9.20
CA ALA A 150 11.63 -5.10 -8.82
C ALA A 150 11.88 -5.03 -7.30
N THR A 151 11.65 -3.88 -6.72
CA THR A 151 11.82 -3.65 -5.29
C THR A 151 10.77 -4.43 -4.47
N ALA A 152 9.51 -4.38 -4.90
CA ALA A 152 8.44 -5.15 -4.29
C ALA A 152 8.72 -6.67 -4.38
N LYS A 153 9.10 -7.18 -5.55
CA LYS A 153 9.46 -8.59 -5.73
C LYS A 153 10.54 -9.04 -4.76
N ARG A 154 11.65 -8.29 -4.65
CA ARG A 154 12.73 -8.60 -3.69
C ARG A 154 12.25 -8.59 -2.24
N ALA A 155 11.39 -7.64 -1.87
CA ALA A 155 10.81 -7.56 -0.53
C ALA A 155 9.90 -8.76 -0.25
N ILE A 156 9.03 -9.12 -1.19
CA ILE A 156 8.13 -10.27 -1.09
C ILE A 156 8.93 -11.57 -0.94
N GLU A 157 9.91 -11.82 -1.81
CA GLU A 157 10.75 -13.03 -1.75
C GLU A 157 11.43 -13.16 -0.39
N ARG A 158 12.13 -12.11 0.06
CA ARG A 158 12.82 -12.11 1.37
C ARG A 158 11.88 -12.37 2.53
N THR A 159 10.68 -11.79 2.50
CA THR A 159 9.71 -11.95 3.59
C THR A 159 9.01 -13.30 3.55
N LEU A 160 8.73 -13.86 2.37
CA LEU A 160 8.22 -15.23 2.22
C LEU A 160 9.25 -16.27 2.69
N ASP A 161 10.52 -16.11 2.33
CA ASP A 161 11.62 -17.02 2.75
C ASP A 161 11.80 -17.05 4.27
N THR A 162 11.39 -16.00 4.96
CA THR A 162 11.45 -15.88 6.43
C THR A 162 10.10 -16.03 7.11
N TYR A 163 9.08 -16.50 6.39
CA TYR A 163 7.70 -16.72 6.87
C TYR A 163 7.00 -15.45 7.41
N ARG A 164 7.41 -14.27 6.94
CA ARG A 164 6.81 -12.98 7.31
C ARG A 164 5.68 -12.61 6.34
N PHE A 165 4.63 -13.41 6.32
CA PHE A 165 3.54 -13.34 5.33
C PHE A 165 2.78 -12.02 5.34
N ALA A 166 2.63 -11.38 6.50
CA ALA A 166 1.97 -10.08 6.60
C ALA A 166 2.72 -8.99 5.83
N GLU A 167 4.04 -8.93 6.00
CA GLU A 167 4.90 -7.97 5.32
C GLU A 167 4.99 -8.24 3.82
N ALA A 168 4.98 -9.53 3.43
CA ALA A 168 4.90 -9.88 2.02
C ALA A 168 3.57 -9.40 1.40
N GLY A 169 2.45 -9.59 2.08
CA GLY A 169 1.14 -9.10 1.66
C GLY A 169 1.06 -7.56 1.60
N GLU A 170 1.68 -6.86 2.55
CA GLU A 170 1.79 -5.41 2.56
C GLU A 170 2.61 -4.89 1.37
N ALA A 171 3.73 -5.53 1.07
CA ALA A 171 4.54 -5.19 -0.11
C ALA A 171 3.76 -5.37 -1.42
N VAL A 172 2.96 -6.43 -1.55
CA VAL A 172 2.04 -6.63 -2.69
C VAL A 172 1.00 -5.51 -2.75
N TYR A 173 0.40 -5.18 -1.61
CA TYR A 173 -0.61 -4.13 -1.53
C TYR A 173 -0.06 -2.79 -2.04
N HIS A 174 1.07 -2.33 -1.51
CA HIS A 174 1.68 -1.07 -1.89
C HIS A 174 2.14 -1.04 -3.35
N ALA A 175 2.73 -2.12 -3.84
CA ALA A 175 3.13 -2.20 -5.25
C ALA A 175 1.95 -2.05 -6.20
N ILE A 176 0.82 -2.68 -5.91
CA ILE A 176 -0.35 -2.67 -6.80
C ILE A 176 -1.21 -1.43 -6.58
N TRP A 177 -1.50 -1.09 -5.33
CA TRP A 177 -2.40 0.03 -5.03
C TRP A 177 -1.71 1.37 -5.28
N ASP A 178 -0.56 1.59 -4.66
CA ASP A 178 0.10 2.89 -4.72
C ASP A 178 0.86 3.06 -6.03
N SER A 179 1.74 2.09 -6.40
CA SER A 179 2.60 2.28 -7.57
C SER A 179 1.88 2.01 -8.89
N VAL A 180 1.22 0.85 -9.04
CA VAL A 180 0.56 0.51 -10.31
C VAL A 180 -0.70 1.36 -10.51
N ALA A 181 -1.65 1.33 -9.56
CA ALA A 181 -2.96 1.93 -9.78
C ALA A 181 -2.96 3.46 -9.72
N ASP A 182 -2.29 4.05 -8.71
CA ASP A 182 -2.39 5.48 -8.47
C ASP A 182 -1.41 6.30 -9.34
N TRP A 183 -0.31 5.66 -9.80
CA TRP A 183 0.68 6.34 -10.62
C TRP A 183 0.79 5.80 -12.04
N TYR A 184 1.18 4.53 -12.21
CA TYR A 184 1.50 4.02 -13.54
C TYR A 184 0.29 3.97 -14.48
N ILE A 185 -0.87 3.53 -13.98
CA ILE A 185 -2.13 3.54 -14.77
C ILE A 185 -2.48 4.96 -15.21
N GLU A 186 -2.32 5.96 -14.36
CA GLU A 186 -2.60 7.35 -14.73
C GLU A 186 -1.57 7.90 -15.73
N ALA A 187 -0.27 7.59 -15.56
CA ALA A 187 0.78 7.96 -16.52
C ALA A 187 0.55 7.30 -17.89
N SER A 188 0.19 6.02 -17.92
CA SER A 188 -0.05 5.26 -19.15
C SER A 188 -1.19 5.80 -20.02
N LYS A 189 -2.01 6.70 -19.50
CA LYS A 189 -3.07 7.37 -20.28
C LYS A 189 -2.53 8.46 -21.20
N GLU A 190 -1.35 9.03 -20.90
CA GLU A 190 -0.65 9.99 -21.77
C GLU A 190 0.43 9.29 -22.60
N GLU A 191 1.16 8.37 -21.98
CA GLU A 191 2.31 7.72 -22.57
C GLU A 191 1.97 6.26 -22.88
N GLU A 192 1.74 5.93 -24.17
CA GLU A 192 1.27 4.60 -24.55
C GLU A 192 2.42 3.61 -24.72
N ASN A 193 2.42 2.58 -23.86
CA ASN A 193 3.28 1.42 -23.98
C ASN A 193 2.48 0.14 -23.71
N PRO A 194 1.71 -0.36 -24.70
CA PRO A 194 0.77 -1.47 -24.48
C PRO A 194 1.47 -2.76 -24.04
N ASN A 195 2.67 -3.05 -24.55
CA ASN A 195 3.40 -4.26 -24.17
C ASN A 195 3.88 -4.21 -22.71
N LEU A 196 4.36 -3.05 -22.27
CA LEU A 196 4.76 -2.90 -20.88
C LEU A 196 3.54 -2.88 -19.95
N LEU A 197 2.42 -2.28 -20.38
CA LEU A 197 1.18 -2.28 -19.61
C LEU A 197 0.66 -3.71 -19.38
N ALA A 198 0.72 -4.59 -20.39
CA ALA A 198 0.39 -6.00 -20.25
C ALA A 198 1.35 -6.71 -19.27
N TRP A 199 2.67 -6.46 -19.39
CA TRP A 199 3.66 -7.03 -18.49
C TRP A 199 3.47 -6.58 -17.03
N VAL A 200 3.13 -5.30 -16.79
CA VAL A 200 2.82 -4.78 -15.46
C VAL A 200 1.62 -5.51 -14.85
N LEU A 201 0.57 -5.76 -15.65
CA LEU A 201 -0.57 -6.54 -15.19
C LEU A 201 -0.17 -7.98 -14.84
N ASP A 202 0.51 -8.68 -15.76
CA ASP A 202 0.96 -10.06 -15.56
C ASP A 202 1.84 -10.20 -14.30
N THR A 203 2.79 -9.29 -14.14
CA THR A 203 3.67 -9.27 -12.97
C THR A 203 2.88 -9.02 -11.68
N SER A 204 1.94 -8.07 -11.70
CA SER A 204 1.08 -7.76 -10.55
C SER A 204 0.22 -8.96 -10.14
N LEU A 205 -0.37 -9.67 -11.12
CA LEU A 205 -1.17 -10.86 -10.88
C LEU A 205 -0.35 -11.99 -10.27
N ARG A 206 0.87 -12.24 -10.78
CA ARG A 206 1.77 -13.27 -10.26
C ARG A 206 2.22 -12.97 -8.83
N LEU A 207 2.55 -11.71 -8.52
CA LEU A 207 2.94 -11.28 -7.17
C LEU A 207 1.78 -11.36 -6.17
N ALA A 208 0.54 -11.07 -6.60
CA ALA A 208 -0.64 -11.09 -5.75
C ALA A 208 -1.23 -12.51 -5.57
N HIS A 209 -0.97 -13.43 -6.49
CA HIS A 209 -1.61 -14.75 -6.52
C HIS A 209 -1.50 -15.56 -5.23
N PRO A 210 -0.37 -15.62 -4.52
CA PRO A 210 -0.27 -16.35 -3.24
C PRO A 210 -1.24 -15.82 -2.17
N PHE A 211 -1.60 -14.56 -2.24
CA PHE A 211 -2.45 -13.87 -1.25
C PHE A 211 -3.92 -13.83 -1.66
N ALA A 212 -4.20 -13.63 -2.93
CA ALA A 212 -5.54 -13.49 -3.50
C ALA A 212 -5.72 -14.39 -4.75
N PRO A 213 -5.70 -15.73 -4.58
CA PRO A 213 -5.62 -16.65 -5.71
C PRO A 213 -6.90 -16.67 -6.59
N PHE A 214 -8.07 -16.41 -6.03
CA PHE A 214 -9.31 -16.54 -6.80
C PHE A 214 -9.52 -15.36 -7.77
N VAL A 215 -9.34 -14.14 -7.31
CA VAL A 215 -9.49 -12.94 -8.16
C VAL A 215 -8.39 -12.87 -9.21
N THR A 216 -7.16 -13.20 -8.85
CA THR A 216 -6.01 -13.16 -9.79
C THR A 216 -6.12 -14.25 -10.85
N GLU A 217 -6.53 -15.47 -10.49
CA GLU A 217 -6.79 -16.54 -11.44
C GLU A 217 -7.95 -16.18 -12.39
N THR A 218 -9.03 -15.61 -11.83
CA THR A 218 -10.19 -15.20 -12.63
C THR A 218 -9.79 -14.15 -13.67
N ILE A 219 -9.04 -13.12 -13.25
CA ILE A 219 -8.54 -12.09 -14.17
C ILE A 219 -7.63 -12.73 -15.23
N TRP A 220 -6.66 -13.55 -14.82
CA TRP A 220 -5.71 -14.21 -15.71
C TRP A 220 -6.40 -14.98 -16.83
N GLN A 221 -7.46 -15.71 -16.51
CA GLN A 221 -8.21 -16.50 -17.50
C GLN A 221 -9.08 -15.65 -18.44
N THR A 222 -9.35 -14.39 -18.13
CA THR A 222 -10.06 -13.48 -19.04
C THR A 222 -9.13 -12.83 -20.08
N LEU A 223 -7.82 -12.82 -19.82
CA LEU A 223 -6.85 -12.19 -20.70
C LEU A 223 -6.61 -13.06 -21.94
N PRO A 224 -6.79 -12.53 -23.16
CA PRO A 224 -6.79 -13.34 -24.39
C PRO A 224 -5.41 -13.94 -24.75
N TRP A 225 -4.34 -13.47 -24.13
CA TRP A 225 -2.98 -13.98 -24.36
C TRP A 225 -2.54 -15.08 -23.41
N HIS A 226 -3.38 -15.51 -22.48
CA HIS A 226 -3.11 -16.62 -21.57
C HIS A 226 -3.94 -17.84 -21.87
N THR A 227 -3.30 -19.01 -21.82
CA THR A 227 -3.93 -20.32 -22.07
C THR A 227 -3.74 -21.31 -20.94
N SER A 228 -2.92 -20.97 -19.96
CA SER A 228 -2.60 -21.79 -18.78
C SER A 228 -3.21 -21.19 -17.52
N LEU A 229 -3.26 -21.98 -16.44
CA LEU A 229 -3.62 -21.48 -15.11
C LEU A 229 -2.49 -20.66 -14.53
N LEU A 230 -2.79 -19.54 -13.88
CA LEU A 230 -1.80 -18.68 -13.22
C LEU A 230 -0.99 -19.44 -12.15
N ILE A 231 -1.63 -20.36 -11.41
CA ILE A 231 -0.95 -21.19 -10.40
C ILE A 231 0.16 -22.09 -10.98
N LYS A 232 0.21 -22.31 -12.30
CA LYS A 232 1.26 -23.10 -12.97
C LYS A 232 2.38 -22.23 -13.52
N GLU A 233 2.20 -20.92 -13.51
CA GLU A 233 3.18 -20.00 -14.06
C GLU A 233 4.39 -19.85 -13.12
N THR A 234 5.50 -19.47 -13.72
CA THR A 234 6.73 -19.18 -12.98
C THR A 234 6.61 -17.84 -12.23
N TRP A 235 7.41 -17.68 -11.18
CA TRP A 235 7.54 -16.40 -10.50
C TRP A 235 8.04 -15.33 -11.47
N PRO A 236 7.57 -14.06 -11.41
CA PRO A 236 7.84 -13.09 -12.45
C PRO A 236 9.31 -12.70 -12.55
N GLU A 237 9.80 -12.58 -13.77
CA GLU A 237 11.10 -11.99 -14.06
C GLU A 237 10.97 -10.49 -14.25
N ILE A 238 11.98 -9.76 -13.79
CA ILE A 238 12.01 -8.29 -13.88
C ILE A 238 12.77 -7.87 -15.13
N LEU A 239 12.21 -6.91 -15.83
CA LEU A 239 12.82 -6.30 -17.02
C LEU A 239 13.99 -5.39 -16.64
N PRO A 240 14.95 -5.19 -17.55
CA PRO A 240 15.98 -4.18 -17.38
C PRO A 240 15.37 -2.77 -17.39
N TYR A 241 15.90 -1.89 -16.55
CA TYR A 241 15.47 -0.50 -16.45
C TYR A 241 16.66 0.44 -16.18
N ASN A 242 16.46 1.73 -16.44
CA ASN A 242 17.43 2.78 -16.14
C ASN A 242 17.12 3.38 -14.78
N GLU A 243 18.03 3.25 -13.81
CA GLU A 243 17.87 3.76 -12.45
C GLU A 243 17.78 5.29 -12.39
N ILE A 244 18.51 6.00 -13.28
CA ILE A 244 18.47 7.47 -13.34
C ILE A 244 17.08 7.93 -13.79
N ALA A 245 16.57 7.35 -14.87
CA ALA A 245 15.23 7.65 -15.37
C ALA A 245 14.12 7.34 -14.34
N ALA A 246 14.26 6.22 -13.60
CA ALA A 246 13.34 5.89 -12.50
C ALA A 246 13.40 6.93 -11.37
N ALA A 247 14.60 7.42 -11.02
CA ALA A 247 14.78 8.46 -10.00
C ALA A 247 14.21 9.81 -10.46
N GLU A 248 14.33 10.16 -11.74
CA GLU A 248 13.73 11.37 -12.31
C GLU A 248 12.21 11.33 -12.22
N PHE A 249 11.57 10.20 -12.51
CA PHE A 249 10.12 10.08 -12.30
C PHE A 249 9.73 10.25 -10.83
N THR A 250 10.54 9.75 -9.90
CA THR A 250 10.33 9.96 -8.45
C THR A 250 10.40 11.44 -8.08
N GLN A 251 11.24 12.23 -8.75
CA GLN A 251 11.26 13.69 -8.56
C GLN A 251 9.99 14.33 -9.12
N LEU A 252 9.53 13.94 -10.30
CA LEU A 252 8.25 14.39 -10.84
C LEU A 252 7.08 14.07 -9.89
N GLN A 253 7.07 12.89 -9.28
CA GLN A 253 6.06 12.52 -8.29
C GLN A 253 6.01 13.48 -7.11
N LYS A 254 7.17 13.94 -6.61
CA LYS A 254 7.24 14.93 -5.52
C LYS A 254 6.62 16.26 -5.94
N ILE A 255 6.99 16.77 -7.12
CA ILE A 255 6.41 18.01 -7.67
C ILE A 255 4.90 17.87 -7.83
N ILE A 256 4.43 16.77 -8.42
CA ILE A 256 3.01 16.51 -8.65
C ILE A 256 2.25 16.40 -7.32
N ALA A 257 2.81 15.69 -6.34
CA ALA A 257 2.20 15.53 -5.02
C ALA A 257 2.09 16.86 -4.28
N GLU A 258 3.15 17.67 -4.30
CA GLU A 258 3.15 19.02 -3.71
C GLU A 258 2.14 19.92 -4.42
N THR A 259 2.15 19.93 -5.76
CA THR A 259 1.20 20.71 -6.56
C THR A 259 -0.26 20.34 -6.23
N ARG A 260 -0.57 19.03 -6.16
CA ARG A 260 -1.91 18.56 -5.76
C ARG A 260 -2.28 18.99 -4.34
N PHE A 261 -1.34 18.85 -3.40
CA PHE A 261 -1.55 19.25 -2.02
C PHE A 261 -1.87 20.75 -1.91
N VAL A 262 -1.05 21.59 -2.54
CA VAL A 262 -1.26 23.04 -2.58
C VAL A 262 -2.58 23.38 -3.24
N ALA A 263 -2.85 22.83 -4.44
CA ALA A 263 -4.09 23.13 -5.18
C ALA A 263 -5.34 22.72 -4.39
N THR A 264 -5.32 21.61 -3.66
CA THR A 264 -6.46 21.15 -2.84
C THR A 264 -6.64 21.92 -1.54
N SER A 265 -5.61 22.62 -1.06
CA SER A 265 -5.69 23.47 0.13
C SER A 265 -6.31 24.84 -0.18
N LEU A 266 -6.27 25.26 -1.46
CA LEU A 266 -6.85 26.53 -1.90
C LEU A 266 -8.40 26.47 -1.95
N PRO A 267 -9.07 27.59 -1.71
CA PRO A 267 -10.52 27.65 -1.81
C PRO A 267 -10.99 27.45 -3.27
N GLY A 268 -12.12 26.77 -3.42
CA GLY A 268 -12.70 26.45 -4.74
C GLY A 268 -12.22 25.11 -5.32
N ASN A 269 -12.57 24.86 -6.56
CA ASN A 269 -12.22 23.66 -7.32
C ASN A 269 -11.53 24.02 -8.65
N ASP A 270 -10.84 25.15 -8.68
CA ASP A 270 -10.20 25.64 -9.89
C ASP A 270 -8.96 24.80 -10.23
N ARG A 271 -8.68 24.74 -11.52
CA ARG A 271 -7.40 24.19 -12.00
C ARG A 271 -6.46 25.35 -12.25
N TYR A 272 -5.23 25.18 -11.82
CA TYR A 272 -4.19 26.21 -11.93
C TYR A 272 -3.17 25.88 -13.03
N THR A 273 -2.31 26.82 -13.35
CA THR A 273 -1.15 26.62 -14.22
C THR A 273 0.09 26.49 -13.33
N LEU A 274 0.92 25.48 -13.59
CA LEU A 274 2.24 25.36 -12.98
C LEU A 274 3.23 26.13 -13.85
N LEU A 275 3.92 27.10 -13.26
CA LEU A 275 4.99 27.87 -13.86
C LEU A 275 6.33 27.34 -13.36
N TYR A 276 7.34 27.28 -14.24
CA TYR A 276 8.69 26.86 -13.84
C TYR A 276 9.76 27.71 -14.55
N GLN A 277 11.00 27.68 -14.04
CA GLN A 277 12.16 28.33 -14.64
C GLN A 277 13.31 27.35 -14.84
N ASN A 278 13.87 27.33 -16.07
CA ASN A 278 15.09 26.59 -16.42
C ASN A 278 15.11 25.12 -15.93
N ASP A 279 14.01 24.44 -16.01
CA ASP A 279 13.87 23.04 -15.55
C ASP A 279 13.58 22.11 -16.72
N THR A 280 14.59 21.38 -17.16
CA THR A 280 14.48 20.44 -18.28
C THR A 280 13.58 19.26 -17.95
N LEU A 281 13.56 18.81 -16.69
CA LEU A 281 12.69 17.71 -16.26
C LEU A 281 11.20 18.09 -16.41
N LEU A 282 10.81 19.29 -15.98
CA LEU A 282 9.47 19.80 -16.18
C LEU A 282 9.18 20.12 -17.65
N GLN A 283 10.17 20.65 -18.37
CA GLN A 283 10.03 20.96 -19.80
C GLN A 283 9.70 19.74 -20.63
N ASP A 284 10.41 18.64 -20.42
CA ASP A 284 10.25 17.40 -21.22
C ASP A 284 9.01 16.60 -20.82
N ASN A 285 8.46 16.83 -19.61
CA ASN A 285 7.34 16.06 -19.05
C ASN A 285 6.08 16.91 -18.79
N ARG A 286 5.89 18.03 -19.52
CA ARG A 286 4.77 18.98 -19.31
C ARG A 286 3.41 18.33 -19.32
N ASP A 287 3.11 17.51 -20.33
CA ASP A 287 1.79 16.90 -20.50
C ASP A 287 1.51 15.87 -19.41
N LEU A 288 2.51 15.08 -19.04
CA LEU A 288 2.43 14.14 -17.94
C LEU A 288 2.15 14.84 -16.61
N VAL A 289 2.91 15.91 -16.28
CA VAL A 289 2.72 16.70 -15.06
C VAL A 289 1.36 17.38 -15.06
N ARG A 290 0.97 18.03 -16.19
CA ARG A 290 -0.35 18.67 -16.36
C ARG A 290 -1.48 17.69 -16.04
N ARG A 291 -1.40 16.50 -16.59
CA ARG A 291 -2.42 15.46 -16.37
C ARG A 291 -2.43 14.96 -14.94
N LEU A 292 -1.26 14.50 -14.45
CA LEU A 292 -1.17 13.90 -13.14
C LEU A 292 -1.47 14.91 -12.02
N ALA A 293 -1.03 16.15 -12.13
CA ALA A 293 -1.35 17.21 -11.17
C ALA A 293 -2.72 17.86 -11.38
N ARG A 294 -3.49 17.46 -12.42
CA ARG A 294 -4.82 18.02 -12.79
C ARG A 294 -4.78 19.52 -13.05
N LEU A 295 -3.76 19.98 -13.75
CA LEU A 295 -3.53 21.39 -14.08
C LEU A 295 -4.17 21.78 -15.40
N ASN A 296 -4.31 23.09 -15.62
CA ASN A 296 -4.65 23.67 -16.91
C ASN A 296 -3.47 23.59 -17.88
N ALA A 297 -2.29 24.01 -17.41
CA ALA A 297 -1.05 24.03 -18.19
C ALA A 297 0.18 23.89 -17.28
N VAL A 298 1.32 23.58 -17.91
CA VAL A 298 2.67 23.62 -17.32
C VAL A 298 3.53 24.45 -18.26
N GLU A 299 3.99 25.63 -17.82
CA GLU A 299 4.60 26.62 -18.68
C GLU A 299 5.90 27.17 -18.11
N GLU A 300 6.86 27.43 -18.98
CA GLU A 300 8.08 28.12 -18.60
C GLU A 300 7.80 29.63 -18.49
N THR A 301 8.34 30.27 -17.44
CA THR A 301 8.17 31.69 -17.20
C THR A 301 9.49 32.40 -16.94
N PRO A 302 9.74 33.58 -17.55
CA PRO A 302 10.92 34.39 -17.22
C PRO A 302 10.79 35.09 -15.87
N VAL A 303 9.56 35.27 -15.37
CA VAL A 303 9.28 36.01 -14.13
C VAL A 303 8.44 35.12 -13.20
N PRO A 304 8.95 34.81 -12.02
CA PRO A 304 8.20 34.06 -11.01
C PRO A 304 6.92 34.81 -10.61
N LYS A 305 5.80 34.09 -10.54
CA LYS A 305 4.54 34.63 -10.02
C LYS A 305 3.70 33.52 -9.42
N GLY A 306 2.87 33.86 -8.43
CA GLY A 306 2.00 32.91 -7.76
C GLY A 306 2.66 32.25 -6.54
N LEU A 307 2.12 31.12 -6.10
CA LEU A 307 2.56 30.40 -4.90
C LEU A 307 3.71 29.47 -5.24
N ARG A 308 4.86 29.69 -4.60
CA ARG A 308 6.06 28.86 -4.80
C ARG A 308 5.87 27.46 -4.23
N LEU A 309 6.30 26.44 -4.96
CA LEU A 309 6.45 25.09 -4.44
C LEU A 309 7.78 24.99 -3.67
N ALA A 310 7.73 24.68 -2.39
CA ALA A 310 8.88 24.76 -1.51
C ALA A 310 9.53 23.40 -1.19
N LEU A 311 8.76 22.29 -1.30
CA LEU A 311 9.20 20.97 -0.89
C LEU A 311 9.94 20.19 -1.98
N SER A 312 9.67 20.50 -3.24
CA SER A 312 10.21 19.77 -4.39
C SER A 312 11.63 20.16 -4.79
N ASN A 313 12.21 21.24 -4.21
CA ASN A 313 13.50 21.83 -4.59
C ASN A 313 13.62 22.23 -6.07
N HIS A 314 12.51 22.50 -6.72
CA HIS A 314 12.42 23.00 -8.08
C HIS A 314 11.95 24.45 -8.09
N ASP A 315 12.45 25.26 -9.03
CA ASP A 315 11.98 26.63 -9.21
C ASP A 315 10.64 26.60 -9.98
N ALA A 316 9.58 26.31 -9.23
CA ALA A 316 8.23 26.15 -9.73
C ALA A 316 7.20 26.89 -8.85
N TRP A 317 6.16 27.43 -9.50
CA TRP A 317 5.11 28.25 -8.88
C TRP A 317 3.74 27.82 -9.41
N LEU A 318 2.74 27.82 -8.54
CA LEU A 318 1.37 27.68 -8.96
C LEU A 318 0.77 29.06 -9.20
N ASP A 319 0.34 29.33 -10.46
CA ASP A 319 -0.28 30.62 -10.85
C ASP A 319 -1.68 30.71 -10.25
N VAL A 320 -1.78 31.33 -9.09
CA VAL A 320 -3.02 31.47 -8.32
C VAL A 320 -3.44 32.94 -8.34
N PRO A 321 -4.72 33.26 -8.61
CA PRO A 321 -5.22 34.63 -8.54
C PRO A 321 -4.98 35.26 -7.16
N ALA A 322 -4.63 36.54 -7.13
CA ALA A 322 -4.35 37.26 -5.87
C ALA A 322 -5.57 37.23 -4.92
N SER A 323 -6.78 37.30 -5.44
CA SER A 323 -8.01 37.18 -4.62
C SER A 323 -8.12 35.83 -3.91
N THR A 324 -7.74 34.74 -4.58
CA THR A 324 -7.75 33.39 -4.01
C THR A 324 -6.67 33.23 -2.95
N LEU A 325 -5.48 33.85 -3.15
CA LEU A 325 -4.41 33.86 -2.18
C LEU A 325 -4.80 34.63 -0.92
N GLU A 326 -5.45 35.81 -1.07
CA GLU A 326 -5.95 36.58 0.06
C GLU A 326 -7.04 35.83 0.85
N GLU A 327 -7.98 35.19 0.16
CA GLU A 327 -9.01 34.35 0.79
C GLU A 327 -8.37 33.18 1.52
N HIS A 328 -7.40 32.48 0.90
CA HIS A 328 -6.69 31.38 1.52
C HIS A 328 -5.92 31.83 2.78
N LYS A 329 -5.20 32.97 2.69
CA LYS A 329 -4.53 33.57 3.81
C LYS A 329 -5.47 33.88 4.97
N GLY A 330 -6.62 34.50 4.66
CA GLY A 330 -7.66 34.78 5.66
C GLY A 330 -8.20 33.49 6.33
N ASN A 331 -8.39 32.42 5.55
CA ASN A 331 -8.80 31.12 6.07
C ASN A 331 -7.75 30.48 6.99
N LEU A 332 -6.46 30.58 6.61
CA LEU A 332 -5.35 30.09 7.46
C LEU A 332 -5.23 30.90 8.76
N GLU A 333 -5.34 32.23 8.71
CA GLU A 333 -5.32 33.09 9.88
C GLU A 333 -6.49 32.78 10.83
N MET A 334 -7.69 32.55 10.29
CA MET A 334 -8.87 32.16 11.07
C MET A 334 -8.67 30.79 11.74
N ARG A 335 -8.15 29.80 11.00
CA ARG A 335 -7.83 28.47 11.54
C ARG A 335 -6.76 28.56 12.64
N LEU A 336 -5.72 29.38 12.44
CA LEU A 336 -4.67 29.62 13.40
C LEU A 336 -5.23 30.21 14.70
N ALA A 337 -6.07 31.25 14.60
CA ALA A 337 -6.75 31.85 15.75
C ALA A 337 -7.64 30.86 16.50
N THR A 338 -8.41 30.04 15.76
CA THR A 338 -9.25 28.99 16.35
C THR A 338 -8.41 27.94 17.06
N THR A 339 -7.32 27.48 16.44
CA THR A 339 -6.42 26.46 17.01
C THR A 339 -5.72 26.99 18.27
N HIS A 340 -5.29 28.24 18.28
CA HIS A 340 -4.74 28.89 19.48
C HIS A 340 -5.76 28.94 20.62
N GLN A 341 -7.04 29.21 20.32
CA GLN A 341 -8.11 29.21 21.35
C GLN A 341 -8.33 27.79 21.92
N GLU A 342 -8.30 26.76 21.04
CA GLU A 342 -8.41 25.35 21.48
C GLU A 342 -7.22 24.92 22.36
N ILE A 343 -5.99 25.30 21.98
CA ILE A 343 -4.80 25.09 22.80
C ILE A 343 -4.96 25.71 24.17
N LYS A 344 -5.40 26.97 24.26
CA LYS A 344 -5.63 27.68 25.53
C LYS A 344 -6.65 26.95 26.40
N VAL A 345 -7.70 26.39 25.82
CA VAL A 345 -8.70 25.59 26.56
C VAL A 345 -8.09 24.28 27.06
N LEU A 346 -7.28 23.59 26.26
CA LEU A 346 -6.61 22.36 26.65
C LEU A 346 -5.55 22.61 27.73
N GLU A 347 -4.76 23.66 27.60
CA GLU A 347 -3.77 24.08 28.61
C GLU A 347 -4.47 24.45 29.95
N GLY A 348 -5.57 25.22 29.89
CA GLY A 348 -6.36 25.52 31.06
C GLY A 348 -6.95 24.28 31.74
N ARG A 349 -7.38 23.28 30.93
CA ARG A 349 -7.86 22.00 31.46
C ARG A 349 -6.74 21.19 32.11
N LEU A 350 -5.58 21.08 31.44
CA LEU A 350 -4.41 20.36 31.97
C LEU A 350 -3.71 21.09 33.11
N GLY A 351 -3.84 22.42 33.19
CA GLY A 351 -3.36 23.21 34.33
C GLY A 351 -4.24 23.14 35.58
N ASN A 352 -5.43 22.55 35.46
CA ASN A 352 -6.32 22.36 36.62
C ASN A 352 -5.93 21.07 37.36
N GLU A 353 -5.30 21.25 38.56
CA GLU A 353 -4.87 20.12 39.39
C GLU A 353 -6.00 19.14 39.73
N ASN A 354 -7.22 19.64 39.96
CA ASN A 354 -8.37 18.79 40.23
C ASN A 354 -8.76 17.91 39.03
N TYR A 355 -8.60 18.41 37.82
CA TYR A 355 -8.83 17.61 36.61
C TYR A 355 -7.77 16.52 36.47
N VAL A 356 -6.49 16.89 36.57
CA VAL A 356 -5.37 15.94 36.38
C VAL A 356 -5.36 14.83 37.45
N GLN A 357 -5.79 15.15 38.70
CA GLN A 357 -5.80 14.19 39.80
C GLN A 357 -7.08 13.34 39.88
N LYS A 358 -8.22 13.82 39.39
CA LYS A 358 -9.52 13.14 39.56
C LYS A 358 -10.11 12.56 38.30
N ALA A 359 -9.69 13.01 37.11
CA ALA A 359 -10.17 12.45 35.85
C ALA A 359 -9.51 11.08 35.58
N PRO A 360 -10.17 10.19 34.85
CA PRO A 360 -9.57 8.95 34.38
C PRO A 360 -8.27 9.24 33.59
N GLU A 361 -7.25 8.44 33.86
CA GLU A 361 -5.92 8.61 33.23
C GLU A 361 -5.99 8.62 31.69
N SER A 362 -6.91 7.85 31.10
CA SER A 362 -7.17 7.84 29.66
C SER A 362 -7.60 9.22 29.12
N LEU A 363 -8.46 9.95 29.83
CA LEU A 363 -8.92 11.29 29.44
C LEU A 363 -7.82 12.34 29.56
N VAL A 364 -6.98 12.23 30.61
CA VAL A 364 -5.83 13.13 30.78
C VAL A 364 -4.80 12.90 29.65
N ASN A 365 -4.51 11.64 29.33
CA ASN A 365 -3.58 11.29 28.25
C ASN A 365 -4.13 11.70 26.87
N GLU A 366 -5.44 11.55 26.65
CA GLU A 366 -6.09 12.03 25.44
C GLU A 366 -5.99 13.56 25.31
N SER A 367 -6.22 14.31 26.40
CA SER A 367 -6.08 15.77 26.39
C SER A 367 -4.65 16.23 26.12
N LYS A 368 -3.63 15.51 26.62
CA LYS A 368 -2.21 15.78 26.31
C LYS A 368 -1.91 15.53 24.84
N LYS A 369 -2.38 14.40 24.29
CA LYS A 369 -2.21 14.07 22.87
C LYS A 369 -2.87 15.11 21.96
N GLN A 370 -4.10 15.52 22.28
CA GLN A 370 -4.80 16.59 21.56
C GLN A 370 -4.03 17.91 21.61
N LEU A 371 -3.41 18.26 22.74
CA LEU A 371 -2.60 19.48 22.86
C LEU A 371 -1.38 19.41 21.93
N GLU A 372 -0.64 18.31 21.93
CA GLU A 372 0.52 18.10 21.07
C GLU A 372 0.15 18.15 19.57
N GLU A 373 -0.95 17.49 19.19
CA GLU A 373 -1.48 17.54 17.82
C GLU A 373 -1.84 18.97 17.38
N LYS A 374 -2.45 19.77 18.31
CA LYS A 374 -2.81 21.16 18.00
C LYS A 374 -1.58 22.08 17.95
N GLN A 375 -0.57 21.86 18.75
CA GLN A 375 0.70 22.60 18.69
C GLN A 375 1.42 22.34 17.37
N THR A 376 1.50 21.08 16.94
CA THR A 376 2.04 20.70 15.64
C THR A 376 1.25 21.34 14.49
N LEU A 377 -0.08 21.41 14.61
CA LEU A 377 -0.92 22.08 13.61
C LEU A 377 -0.62 23.59 13.53
N VAL A 378 -0.39 24.26 14.66
CA VAL A 378 -0.01 25.70 14.68
C VAL A 378 1.31 25.91 13.93
N GLU A 379 2.33 25.12 14.21
CA GLU A 379 3.62 25.22 13.51
C GLU A 379 3.45 25.08 12.00
N ARG A 380 2.63 24.11 11.58
CA ARG A 380 2.31 23.89 10.17
C ARG A 380 1.58 25.07 9.55
N LEU A 381 0.56 25.61 10.20
CA LEU A 381 -0.21 26.78 9.72
C LEU A 381 0.66 28.03 9.60
N LEU A 382 1.58 28.25 10.55
CA LEU A 382 2.52 29.36 10.49
C LEU A 382 3.47 29.21 9.31
N HIS A 383 4.00 28.02 9.08
CA HIS A 383 4.85 27.76 7.93
C HIS A 383 4.11 27.96 6.60
N GLU A 384 2.85 27.51 6.49
CA GLU A 384 2.01 27.77 5.32
C GLU A 384 1.77 29.26 5.08
N LEU A 385 1.56 30.05 6.14
CA LEU A 385 1.43 31.52 6.06
C LEU A 385 2.73 32.22 5.63
N GLU A 386 3.88 31.75 6.08
CA GLU A 386 5.18 32.26 5.64
C GLU A 386 5.42 32.04 4.14
N LEU A 387 4.93 30.93 3.58
CA LEU A 387 5.04 30.64 2.15
C LEU A 387 4.14 31.52 1.27
N LEU A 388 3.14 32.19 1.86
CA LEU A 388 2.22 33.10 1.18
C LEU A 388 2.70 34.57 1.22
N THR A 389 3.73 34.89 1.96
CA THR A 389 4.31 36.23 2.07
C THR A 389 5.56 36.37 1.20
#